data_8c0f043cef4dc9d43bd204f41906fa59
#
_entry.id   8c0f043cef4dc9d43bd204f41906fa59
#
_cell.length_a   1.000
_cell.length_b   1.000
_cell.length_c   1.000
_cell.angle_alpha   90.00
_cell.angle_beta   90.00
_cell.angle_gamma   90.00
#
_symmetry.space_group_name_H-M   'P 1'
#
loop_
_entity.id
_entity.type
_entity.pdbx_description
1 polymer ?
#
loop_
_entity_poly.entity_id
_entity_poly.type
_entity_poly.pdbx_seq_one_letter_code
_entity_poly.pdbx_strand_id
1 'polypeptide(L)'
;MGDRELAQTVAGGFLTDMPKQLATLQAHLTAHDTHAAALQAHRIKGAAASMGCVALQKVAWAMETAGQAGDLHAMAASFSDLQQQFDAAREAIDASNMPIRRIYENVDCGR
;
A
#
# COMPACT_ATOMS: atom_id res chain seq x y z
N MET A 1 24.34 -12.45 -3.72
CA MET A 1 23.57 -13.12 -2.70
C MET A 1 22.66 -12.17 -1.92
N GLY A 2 23.18 -11.22 -1.20
CA GLY A 2 22.42 -10.42 -0.29
C GLY A 2 21.25 -9.65 -0.87
N ASP A 3 21.41 -9.08 -2.05
CA ASP A 3 20.38 -8.23 -2.63
C ASP A 3 19.10 -8.98 -2.92
N ARG A 4 19.23 -10.22 -3.39
CA ARG A 4 18.06 -11.02 -3.71
C ARG A 4 17.34 -11.49 -2.45
N GLU A 5 18.10 -11.92 -1.46
CA GLU A 5 17.53 -12.34 -0.19
C GLU A 5 16.87 -11.16 0.53
N LEU A 6 17.50 -10.00 0.49
CA LEU A 6 16.96 -8.80 1.09
C LEU A 6 15.65 -8.40 0.42
N ALA A 7 15.59 -8.43 -0.91
CA ALA A 7 14.38 -8.09 -1.63
C ALA A 7 13.23 -9.02 -1.27
N GLN A 8 13.51 -10.33 -1.15
CA GLN A 8 12.49 -11.30 -0.77
C GLN A 8 12.01 -11.08 0.67
N THR A 9 12.92 -10.74 1.56
CA THR A 9 12.57 -10.45 2.96
C THR A 9 11.69 -9.23 3.07
N VAL A 10 12.04 -8.16 2.36
CA VAL A 10 11.26 -6.92 2.36
C VAL A 10 9.88 -7.16 1.75
N ALA A 11 9.81 -7.89 0.65
CA ALA A 11 8.54 -8.21 0.01
C ALA A 11 7.66 -9.05 0.92
N GLY A 12 8.24 -10.04 1.60
CA GLY A 12 7.50 -10.87 2.55
C GLY A 12 6.93 -10.05 3.70
N GLY A 13 7.73 -9.12 4.23
CA GLY A 13 7.27 -8.22 5.28
C GLY A 13 6.13 -7.34 4.81
N PHE A 14 6.24 -6.80 3.60
CA PHE A 14 5.19 -5.98 3.01
C PHE A 14 3.87 -6.77 2.88
N LEU A 15 3.95 -7.99 2.34
CA LEU A 15 2.76 -8.83 2.13
C LEU A 15 2.11 -9.25 3.45
N THR A 16 2.90 -9.41 4.50
CA THR A 16 2.40 -9.80 5.80
C THR A 16 1.80 -8.61 6.56
N ASP A 17 2.44 -7.47 6.47
CA ASP A 17 2.10 -6.30 7.27
C ASP A 17 0.98 -5.46 6.65
N MET A 18 0.95 -5.36 5.33
CA MET A 18 -0.01 -4.47 4.66
C MET A 18 -1.47 -4.81 4.96
N PRO A 19 -1.89 -6.09 4.97
CA PRO A 19 -3.27 -6.39 5.33
C PRO A 19 -3.67 -5.88 6.71
N LYS A 20 -2.73 -5.91 7.66
CA LYS A 20 -2.97 -5.39 9.00
C LYS A 20 -3.12 -3.88 8.97
N GLN A 21 -2.31 -3.20 8.18
CA GLN A 21 -2.40 -1.75 8.04
C GLN A 21 -3.70 -1.33 7.37
N LEU A 22 -4.15 -2.09 6.37
CA LEU A 22 -5.42 -1.82 5.71
C LEU A 22 -6.59 -2.01 6.67
N ALA A 23 -6.55 -3.06 7.48
CA ALA A 23 -7.59 -3.29 8.49
C ALA A 23 -7.63 -2.17 9.53
N THR A 24 -6.47 -1.70 9.97
CA THR A 24 -6.37 -0.59 10.91
C THR A 24 -6.94 0.69 10.30
N LEU A 25 -6.60 0.96 9.05
CA LEU A 25 -7.13 2.12 8.34
C LEU A 25 -8.64 2.05 8.24
N GLN A 26 -9.18 0.88 7.89
CA GLN A 26 -10.62 0.71 7.79
C GLN A 26 -11.32 0.95 9.12
N ALA A 27 -10.71 0.48 10.21
CA ALA A 27 -11.26 0.70 11.55
C ALA A 27 -11.32 2.20 11.86
N HIS A 28 -10.28 2.96 11.51
CA HIS A 28 -10.30 4.40 11.72
C HIS A 28 -11.36 5.09 10.88
N LEU A 29 -11.54 4.65 9.63
CA LEU A 29 -12.59 5.20 8.77
C LEU A 29 -13.98 4.92 9.35
N THR A 30 -14.21 3.71 9.83
CA THR A 30 -15.46 3.31 10.46
C THR A 30 -15.74 4.15 11.72
N ALA A 31 -14.68 4.47 12.46
CA ALA A 31 -14.79 5.29 13.66
C ALA A 31 -14.89 6.79 13.36
N HIS A 32 -14.83 7.16 12.08
CA HIS A 32 -14.86 8.56 11.63
C HIS A 32 -13.68 9.37 12.16
N ASP A 33 -12.56 8.71 12.40
CA ASP A 33 -11.36 9.35 12.93
C ASP A 33 -10.42 9.68 11.77
N THR A 34 -10.66 10.82 11.14
CA THR A 34 -9.90 11.22 9.96
C THR A 34 -8.42 11.48 10.28
N HIS A 35 -8.14 11.96 11.49
CA HIS A 35 -6.76 12.20 11.89
C HIS A 35 -5.96 10.90 11.98
N ALA A 36 -6.49 9.91 12.70
CA ALA A 36 -5.84 8.62 12.83
C ALA A 36 -5.74 7.92 11.48
N ALA A 37 -6.79 8.04 10.66
CA ALA A 37 -6.79 7.46 9.33
C ALA A 37 -5.71 8.09 8.45
N ALA A 38 -5.51 9.41 8.55
CA ALA A 38 -4.46 10.09 7.79
C ALA A 38 -3.07 9.61 8.19
N LEU A 39 -2.83 9.41 9.49
CA LEU A 39 -1.56 8.87 9.96
C LEU A 39 -1.32 7.46 9.43
N GLN A 40 -2.36 6.64 9.42
CA GLN A 40 -2.24 5.29 8.90
C GLN A 40 -1.98 5.30 7.39
N ALA A 41 -2.67 6.18 6.66
CA ALA A 41 -2.43 6.33 5.22
C ALA A 41 -1.00 6.77 4.94
N HIS A 42 -0.44 7.62 5.79
CA HIS A 42 0.95 8.03 5.67
C HIS A 42 1.90 6.84 5.77
N ARG A 43 1.64 5.94 6.71
CA ARG A 43 2.47 4.73 6.88
C ARG A 43 2.37 3.81 5.67
N ILE A 44 1.15 3.65 5.14
CA ILE A 44 0.94 2.84 3.94
C ILE A 44 1.68 3.46 2.76
N LYS A 45 1.62 4.78 2.63
CA LYS A 45 2.35 5.49 1.58
C LYS A 45 3.84 5.19 1.65
N GLY A 46 4.42 5.23 2.85
CA GLY A 46 5.83 4.95 3.05
C GLY A 46 6.20 3.52 2.68
N ALA A 47 5.37 2.56 3.08
CA ALA A 47 5.60 1.16 2.75
C ALA A 47 5.53 0.92 1.23
N ALA A 48 4.55 1.55 0.57
CA ALA A 48 4.41 1.43 -0.87
C ALA A 48 5.61 2.04 -1.59
N ALA A 49 6.09 3.19 -1.11
CA ALA A 49 7.27 3.83 -1.68
C ALA A 49 8.51 2.93 -1.58
N SER A 50 8.68 2.27 -0.44
CA SER A 50 9.81 1.36 -0.22
C SER A 50 9.80 0.20 -1.21
N MET A 51 8.62 -0.23 -1.63
CA MET A 51 8.47 -1.33 -2.58
C MET A 51 8.41 -0.87 -4.04
N GLY A 52 8.45 0.44 -4.27
CA GLY A 52 8.33 0.96 -5.63
C GLY A 52 6.92 0.85 -6.21
N CYS A 53 5.92 0.67 -5.36
CA CYS A 53 4.53 0.54 -5.81
C CYS A 53 3.92 1.92 -5.98
N VAL A 54 4.16 2.52 -7.14
CA VAL A 54 3.80 3.91 -7.40
C VAL A 54 2.29 4.15 -7.30
N ALA A 55 1.49 3.28 -7.90
CA ALA A 55 0.04 3.45 -7.90
C ALA A 55 -0.53 3.37 -6.48
N LEU A 56 -0.05 2.41 -5.68
CA LEU A 56 -0.46 2.29 -4.29
C LEU A 56 -0.06 3.53 -3.49
N GLN A 57 1.16 4.01 -3.72
CA GLN A 57 1.67 5.20 -3.04
C GLN A 57 0.80 6.42 -3.34
N LYS A 58 0.39 6.58 -4.60
CA LYS A 58 -0.43 7.73 -5.00
C LYS A 58 -1.80 7.71 -4.32
N VAL A 59 -2.44 6.56 -4.25
CA VAL A 59 -3.74 6.46 -3.60
C VAL A 59 -3.61 6.74 -2.11
N ALA A 60 -2.58 6.19 -1.46
CA ALA A 60 -2.35 6.43 -0.04
C ALA A 60 -2.09 7.90 0.24
N TRP A 61 -1.35 8.56 -0.65
CA TRP A 61 -1.09 10.00 -0.50
C TRP A 61 -2.39 10.81 -0.61
N ALA A 62 -3.23 10.48 -1.58
CA ALA A 62 -4.52 11.16 -1.73
C ALA A 62 -5.37 10.99 -0.47
N MET A 63 -5.38 9.79 0.11
CA MET A 63 -6.11 9.54 1.35
C MET A 63 -5.54 10.32 2.52
N GLU A 64 -4.22 10.39 2.62
CA GLU A 64 -3.56 11.19 3.66
C GLU A 64 -3.99 12.65 3.55
N THR A 65 -3.95 13.20 2.35
CA THR A 65 -4.33 14.59 2.10
C THR A 65 -5.78 14.83 2.47
N ALA A 66 -6.68 13.93 2.06
CA ALA A 66 -8.10 14.04 2.41
C ALA A 66 -8.31 14.00 3.91
N GLY A 67 -7.57 13.12 4.60
CA GLY A 67 -7.67 12.99 6.04
C GLY A 67 -7.19 14.24 6.79
N GLN A 68 -6.14 14.86 6.28
CA GLN A 68 -5.64 16.11 6.84
C GLN A 68 -6.66 17.25 6.70
N ALA A 69 -7.46 17.18 5.64
CA ALA A 69 -8.54 18.14 5.41
C ALA A 69 -9.83 17.76 6.17
N GLY A 70 -9.85 16.63 6.86
CA GLY A 70 -11.02 16.15 7.56
C GLY A 70 -12.10 15.61 6.63
N ASP A 71 -11.75 15.24 5.41
CA ASP A 71 -12.72 14.80 4.40
C ASP A 71 -12.89 13.28 4.46
N LEU A 72 -13.72 12.83 5.39
CA LEU A 72 -13.99 11.40 5.57
C LEU A 72 -14.56 10.76 4.31
N HIS A 73 -15.46 11.47 3.64
CA HIS A 73 -16.11 10.94 2.45
C HIS A 73 -15.09 10.61 1.35
N ALA A 74 -14.17 11.52 1.11
CA ALA A 74 -13.13 11.31 0.10
C ALA A 74 -12.22 10.15 0.48
N MET A 75 -11.87 10.04 1.77
CA MET A 75 -11.06 8.92 2.25
C MET A 75 -11.77 7.59 2.03
N ALA A 76 -13.03 7.52 2.42
CA ALA A 76 -13.80 6.28 2.30
C ALA A 76 -13.97 5.88 0.84
N ALA A 77 -14.17 6.86 -0.04
CA ALA A 77 -14.30 6.60 -1.47
C ALA A 77 -13.01 6.02 -2.07
N SER A 78 -11.86 6.40 -1.53
CA SER A 78 -10.56 5.94 -2.03
C SER A 78 -10.14 4.58 -1.47
N PHE A 79 -10.80 4.09 -0.44
CA PHE A 79 -10.35 2.86 0.23
C PHE A 79 -10.39 1.65 -0.70
N SER A 80 -11.43 1.56 -1.54
CA SER A 80 -11.55 0.47 -2.50
C SER A 80 -10.38 0.48 -3.49
N ASP A 81 -10.00 1.67 -3.97
CA ASP A 81 -8.84 1.79 -4.86
C ASP A 81 -7.56 1.38 -4.16
N LEU A 82 -7.41 1.77 -2.90
CA LEU A 82 -6.23 1.39 -2.13
C LEU A 82 -6.12 -0.12 -2.03
N GLN A 83 -7.21 -0.78 -1.74
CA GLN A 83 -7.24 -2.23 -1.64
C GLN A 83 -6.93 -2.90 -2.98
N GLN A 84 -7.50 -2.38 -4.06
CA GLN A 84 -7.23 -2.91 -5.40
C GLN A 84 -5.76 -2.76 -5.77
N GLN A 85 -5.15 -1.63 -5.43
CA GLN A 85 -3.74 -1.42 -5.71
C GLN A 85 -2.86 -2.34 -4.89
N PHE A 86 -3.23 -2.62 -3.65
CA PHE A 86 -2.50 -3.60 -2.87
C PHE A 86 -2.65 -5.01 -3.46
N ASP A 87 -3.85 -5.39 -3.88
CA ASP A 87 -4.07 -6.69 -4.49
C ASP A 87 -3.22 -6.85 -5.75
N ALA A 88 -3.13 -5.81 -6.57
CA ALA A 88 -2.29 -5.83 -7.76
C ALA A 88 -0.81 -5.97 -7.40
N ALA A 89 -0.37 -5.28 -6.35
CA ALA A 89 1.01 -5.39 -5.88
C ALA A 89 1.30 -6.79 -5.39
N ARG A 90 0.37 -7.40 -4.65
CA ARG A 90 0.54 -8.76 -4.16
C ARG A 90 0.67 -9.76 -5.31
N GLU A 91 -0.18 -9.61 -6.32
CA GLU A 91 -0.10 -10.49 -7.49
C GLU A 91 1.23 -10.35 -8.20
N ALA A 92 1.72 -9.13 -8.36
CA ALA A 92 3.00 -8.88 -9.01
C ALA A 92 4.15 -9.50 -8.22
N ILE A 93 4.12 -9.39 -6.90
CA ILE A 93 5.14 -9.97 -6.04
C ILE A 93 5.07 -11.50 -6.06
N ASP A 94 3.87 -12.07 -5.99
CA ASP A 94 3.70 -13.52 -6.04
C ASP A 94 4.15 -14.09 -7.37
N ALA A 95 3.84 -13.41 -8.47
CA ALA A 95 4.27 -13.84 -9.79
C ALA A 95 5.78 -13.82 -9.93
N SER A 96 6.46 -13.03 -9.14
CA SER A 96 7.90 -12.91 -9.17
C SER A 96 8.64 -13.87 -8.24
N ASN A 97 8.01 -14.94 -7.81
CA ASN A 97 8.72 -16.13 -7.34
C ASN A 97 9.59 -16.67 -8.45
N MET A 98 9.51 -16.04 -9.53
CA MET A 98 10.20 -16.19 -10.78
C MET A 98 11.51 -15.41 -10.77
N PRO A 99 12.20 -15.29 -11.90
CA PRO A 99 13.41 -14.48 -11.98
C PRO A 99 13.18 -13.06 -11.51
N ILE A 100 14.20 -12.52 -10.85
CA ILE A 100 14.12 -11.18 -10.27
C ILE A 100 13.79 -10.10 -11.29
N ARG A 101 14.14 -10.35 -12.54
CA ARG A 101 13.81 -9.44 -13.62
C ARG A 101 12.32 -9.16 -13.70
N ARG A 102 11.51 -10.15 -13.38
CA ARG A 102 10.07 -10.02 -13.43
C ARG A 102 9.53 -9.04 -12.38
N ILE A 103 10.24 -8.94 -11.27
CA ILE A 103 9.88 -7.98 -10.23
C ILE A 103 9.96 -6.57 -10.80
N TYR A 104 11.04 -6.27 -11.52
CA TYR A 104 11.22 -4.93 -12.08
C TYR A 104 10.22 -4.63 -13.19
N GLU A 105 9.81 -5.63 -13.92
CA GLU A 105 8.80 -5.45 -14.97
C GLU A 105 7.44 -5.11 -14.41
N ASN A 106 7.18 -5.51 -13.18
CA ASN A 106 5.87 -5.37 -12.57
C ASN A 106 5.84 -4.36 -11.43
N VAL A 107 6.88 -3.54 -11.26
CA VAL A 107 6.93 -2.62 -10.13
C VAL A 107 5.92 -1.49 -10.23
N ASP A 108 5.42 -1.21 -11.41
CA ASP A 108 4.38 -0.21 -11.57
C ASP A 108 3.03 -0.82 -11.22
N CYS A 109 2.85 -1.07 -9.96
CA CYS A 109 1.69 -1.78 -9.44
C CYS A 109 0.40 -1.03 -9.78
N GLY A 110 -0.54 -1.73 -10.40
CA GLY A 110 -1.83 -1.16 -10.70
C GLY A 110 -1.90 -0.36 -11.97
N ARG A 111 -0.91 -0.48 -12.78
CA ARG A 111 -0.93 0.15 -14.07
C ARG A 111 -2.06 -0.34 -14.93
#